data_e4bdf290b4aa87dbcaf1882e60b50e53
#
_entry.id   e4bdf290b4aa87dbcaf1882e60b50e53
#
_cell.length_a   1.000
_cell.length_b   1.000
_cell.length_c   1.000
_cell.angle_alpha   90.00
_cell.angle_beta   90.00
_cell.angle_gamma   90.00
#
_symmetry.space_group_name_H-M   'P 1'
#
loop_
_entity.id
_entity.type
_entity.pdbx_description
1 polymer ?
#
loop_
_entity_poly.entity_id
_entity_poly.type
_entity_poly.pdbx_seq_one_letter_code
_entity_poly.pdbx_strand_id
1 'polypeptide(L)'
;PFNIFDRLVDVEVGTDGNSKIVPSLAESWDISDDGLEYTFHLRQGVKFHNGNDFTAEDVAYTFHRMLTVEGGVNTEFIDQIKGADELLAGETDTLEGVEVVDDYTIKVTLKEPFAGFLASISSPGVSIYDSEATEAAGDQFGMDPAVTVGTGPFEFSSWSFNNQLVLTRNEDYWKGASGLPGVVI
;
A
#
# COMPACT_ATOMS: atom_id res chain seq x y z
N PRO A 1 1.92 2.18 -10.66
CA PRO A 1 1.33 2.15 -9.30
C PRO A 1 0.75 3.49 -8.87
N PHE A 2 1.49 4.61 -8.90
CA PHE A 2 1.08 5.94 -8.39
C PHE A 2 -0.29 6.46 -8.81
N ASN A 3 -0.82 6.01 -9.92
CA ASN A 3 -2.09 6.50 -10.43
C ASN A 3 -3.29 5.67 -9.98
N ILE A 4 -3.06 4.40 -9.63
CA ILE A 4 -4.13 3.45 -9.28
C ILE A 4 -4.16 3.21 -7.77
N PHE A 5 -3.00 3.25 -7.11
CA PHE A 5 -2.84 2.87 -5.71
C PHE A 5 -2.28 4.01 -4.88
N ASP A 6 -2.65 4.07 -3.61
CA ASP A 6 -1.99 4.88 -2.59
C ASP A 6 -1.16 4.00 -1.63
N ARG A 7 -0.42 4.63 -0.74
CA ARG A 7 0.43 4.04 0.29
C ARG A 7 0.03 4.56 1.66
N LEU A 8 0.58 4.00 2.72
CA LEU A 8 0.36 4.53 4.08
C LEU A 8 0.87 5.96 4.22
N VAL A 9 2.07 6.20 3.70
CA VAL A 9 2.73 7.51 3.73
C VAL A 9 3.30 7.85 2.35
N ASP A 10 3.49 9.12 2.09
CA ASP A 10 4.07 9.65 0.85
C ASP A 10 5.32 10.47 1.13
N VAL A 11 6.07 10.79 0.06
CA VAL A 11 7.20 11.72 0.10
C VAL A 11 6.83 12.99 -0.64
N GLU A 12 6.94 14.12 0.04
CA GLU A 12 6.84 15.44 -0.58
C GLU A 12 8.24 16.04 -0.73
N VAL A 13 8.58 16.48 -1.93
CA VAL A 13 9.82 17.18 -2.21
C VAL A 13 9.55 18.67 -2.16
N GLY A 14 10.17 19.33 -1.18
CA GLY A 14 10.07 20.79 -1.02
C GLY A 14 10.79 21.55 -2.13
N THR A 15 10.48 22.83 -2.28
CA THR A 15 11.15 23.73 -3.25
C THR A 15 12.63 23.96 -2.93
N ASP A 16 13.05 23.64 -1.72
CA ASP A 16 14.45 23.67 -1.25
C ASP A 16 15.22 22.37 -1.57
N GLY A 17 14.57 21.40 -2.22
CA GLY A 17 15.15 20.10 -2.57
C GLY A 17 15.14 19.09 -1.42
N ASN A 18 14.65 19.44 -0.23
CA ASN A 18 14.52 18.51 0.87
C ASN A 18 13.24 17.65 0.70
N SER A 19 13.34 16.39 1.08
CA SER A 19 12.20 15.48 1.12
C SER A 19 11.69 15.32 2.54
N LYS A 20 10.37 15.24 2.71
CA LYS A 20 9.73 14.90 3.98
C LYS A 20 8.67 13.82 3.78
N ILE A 21 8.51 12.98 4.78
CA ILE A 21 7.40 12.02 4.84
C ILE A 21 6.13 12.79 5.20
N VAL A 22 5.07 12.52 4.47
CA VAL A 22 3.75 13.15 4.66
C VAL A 22 2.67 12.07 4.77
N PRO A 23 1.56 12.37 5.48
CA PRO A 23 0.40 11.48 5.55
C PRO A 23 -0.18 11.15 4.17
N SER A 24 -0.60 9.88 4.00
CA SER A 24 -1.38 9.41 2.85
C SER A 24 -2.58 8.60 3.34
N LEU A 25 -2.66 7.28 3.15
CA LEU A 25 -3.72 6.45 3.73
C LEU A 25 -3.67 6.41 5.27
N ALA A 26 -2.49 6.53 5.88
CA ALA A 26 -2.36 6.88 7.29
C ALA A 26 -2.44 8.41 7.44
N GLU A 27 -3.33 8.90 8.30
CA GLU A 27 -3.45 10.34 8.61
C GLU A 27 -2.42 10.79 9.64
N SER A 28 -1.93 9.85 10.47
CA SER A 28 -0.88 10.06 11.46
C SER A 28 -0.26 8.73 11.88
N TRP A 29 0.84 8.80 12.59
CA TRP A 29 1.49 7.65 13.21
C TRP A 29 2.24 8.05 14.47
N ASP A 30 2.35 7.10 15.42
CA ASP A 30 3.17 7.20 16.61
C ASP A 30 4.36 6.25 16.48
N ILE A 31 5.50 6.65 17.04
CA ILE A 31 6.72 5.83 17.07
C ILE A 31 7.12 5.68 18.53
N SER A 32 7.38 4.45 18.97
CA SER A 32 7.86 4.18 20.34
C SER A 32 9.23 4.81 20.59
N ASP A 33 9.55 5.08 21.85
CA ASP A 33 10.81 5.72 22.26
C ASP A 33 12.07 4.95 21.83
N ASP A 34 11.94 3.62 21.72
CA ASP A 34 13.01 2.72 21.26
C ASP A 34 13.08 2.60 19.72
N GLY A 35 12.12 3.21 19.02
CA GLY A 35 12.07 3.20 17.54
C GLY A 35 11.69 1.85 16.93
N LEU A 36 11.13 0.93 17.72
CA LEU A 36 10.75 -0.42 17.25
C LEU A 36 9.30 -0.52 16.82
N GLU A 37 8.39 0.21 17.44
CA GLU A 37 6.97 0.11 17.16
C GLU A 37 6.46 1.37 16.45
N TYR A 38 5.70 1.16 15.38
CA TYR A 38 4.99 2.18 14.60
C TYR A 38 3.50 1.89 14.66
N THR A 39 2.70 2.77 15.26
CA THR A 39 1.24 2.68 15.26
C THR A 39 0.68 3.67 14.25
N PHE A 40 0.09 3.16 13.17
CA PHE A 40 -0.53 3.98 12.13
C PHE A 40 -2.02 4.13 12.40
N HIS A 41 -2.50 5.38 12.34
CA HIS A 41 -3.91 5.74 12.38
C HIS A 41 -4.38 5.97 10.95
N LEU A 42 -5.30 5.12 10.48
CA LEU A 42 -5.72 5.09 9.09
C LEU A 42 -6.90 6.05 8.85
N ARG A 43 -6.98 6.58 7.63
CA ARG A 43 -8.12 7.41 7.20
C ARG A 43 -9.39 6.60 7.13
N GLN A 44 -10.44 7.13 7.72
CA GLN A 44 -11.77 6.56 7.61
C GLN A 44 -12.48 7.05 6.33
N GLY A 45 -13.35 6.21 5.77
CA GLY A 45 -14.17 6.55 4.61
C GLY A 45 -13.43 6.56 3.27
N VAL A 46 -12.19 6.09 3.22
CA VAL A 46 -11.49 5.82 1.96
C VAL A 46 -12.08 4.56 1.32
N LYS A 47 -12.36 4.62 0.03
CA LYS A 47 -12.89 3.50 -0.76
C LYS A 47 -11.90 3.07 -1.82
N PHE A 48 -11.86 1.76 -2.05
CA PHE A 48 -11.29 1.20 -3.27
C PHE A 48 -12.20 1.46 -4.47
N HIS A 49 -11.68 1.35 -5.68
CA HIS A 49 -12.41 1.62 -6.93
C HIS A 49 -13.64 0.73 -7.12
N ASN A 50 -13.69 -0.45 -6.47
CA ASN A 50 -14.84 -1.35 -6.47
C ASN A 50 -15.90 -1.00 -5.41
N GLY A 51 -15.65 0.01 -4.57
CA GLY A 51 -16.53 0.47 -3.50
C GLY A 51 -16.28 -0.15 -2.13
N ASN A 52 -15.37 -1.12 -2.00
CA ASN A 52 -14.96 -1.68 -0.72
C ASN A 52 -14.33 -0.60 0.17
N ASP A 53 -14.53 -0.71 1.48
CA ASP A 53 -13.89 0.16 2.46
C ASP A 53 -12.41 -0.23 2.62
N PHE A 54 -11.53 0.77 2.69
CA PHE A 54 -10.13 0.57 3.09
C PHE A 54 -10.05 0.43 4.61
N THR A 55 -9.35 -0.61 5.08
CA THR A 55 -9.17 -0.94 6.50
C THR A 55 -7.73 -1.38 6.82
N ALA A 56 -7.46 -1.60 8.09
CA ALA A 56 -6.17 -2.13 8.57
C ALA A 56 -5.89 -3.56 8.09
N GLU A 57 -6.92 -4.35 7.80
CA GLU A 57 -6.76 -5.69 7.22
C GLU A 57 -6.10 -5.64 5.83
N ASP A 58 -6.42 -4.63 5.02
CA ASP A 58 -5.81 -4.45 3.70
C ASP A 58 -4.31 -4.16 3.78
N VAL A 59 -3.91 -3.43 4.82
CA VAL A 59 -2.49 -3.16 5.09
C VAL A 59 -1.77 -4.45 5.52
N ALA A 60 -2.35 -5.19 6.47
CA ALA A 60 -1.80 -6.46 6.95
C ALA A 60 -1.69 -7.47 5.81
N TYR A 61 -2.74 -7.61 5.01
CA TYR A 61 -2.76 -8.46 3.82
C TYR A 61 -1.66 -8.06 2.82
N THR A 62 -1.53 -6.77 2.54
CA THR A 62 -0.54 -6.26 1.59
C THR A 62 0.88 -6.62 2.03
N PHE A 63 1.23 -6.37 3.29
CA PHE A 63 2.58 -6.68 3.80
C PHE A 63 2.85 -8.19 3.80
N HIS A 64 1.87 -9.00 4.21
CA HIS A 64 1.97 -10.45 4.15
C HIS A 64 2.17 -10.94 2.71
N ARG A 65 1.33 -10.46 1.77
CA ARG A 65 1.40 -10.84 0.36
C ARG A 65 2.74 -10.48 -0.27
N MET A 66 3.29 -9.31 0.04
CA MET A 66 4.60 -8.88 -0.50
C MET A 66 5.73 -9.85 -0.16
N LEU A 67 5.64 -10.53 0.99
CA LEU A 67 6.63 -11.50 1.46
C LEU A 67 6.35 -12.94 1.01
N THR A 68 5.11 -13.26 0.58
CA THR A 68 4.69 -14.64 0.31
C THR A 68 4.37 -14.92 -1.15
N VAL A 69 4.09 -13.89 -1.97
CA VAL A 69 3.74 -14.12 -3.38
C VAL A 69 4.94 -14.65 -4.17
N GLU A 70 4.74 -15.72 -4.92
CA GLU A 70 5.79 -16.33 -5.74
C GLU A 70 6.33 -15.32 -6.77
N GLY A 71 7.65 -15.18 -6.84
CA GLY A 71 8.30 -14.18 -7.70
C GLY A 71 8.12 -12.74 -7.22
N GLY A 72 7.68 -12.54 -5.99
CA GLY A 72 7.55 -11.22 -5.36
C GLY A 72 8.85 -10.42 -5.42
N VAL A 73 8.71 -9.13 -5.67
CA VAL A 73 9.81 -8.14 -5.68
C VAL A 73 9.52 -7.09 -4.62
N ASN A 74 10.52 -6.27 -4.29
CA ASN A 74 10.39 -5.18 -3.32
C ASN A 74 10.23 -5.63 -1.86
N THR A 75 10.58 -6.87 -1.53
CA THR A 75 10.55 -7.37 -0.14
C THR A 75 11.46 -6.56 0.78
N GLU A 76 12.56 -6.00 0.22
CA GLU A 76 13.52 -5.15 0.92
C GLU A 76 12.93 -3.88 1.54
N PHE A 77 11.74 -3.45 1.11
CA PHE A 77 11.07 -2.28 1.69
C PHE A 77 10.39 -2.58 3.03
N ILE A 78 10.11 -3.86 3.32
CA ILE A 78 9.40 -4.30 4.51
C ILE A 78 10.09 -5.46 5.24
N ASP A 79 11.26 -5.90 4.79
CA ASP A 79 12.04 -6.97 5.43
C ASP A 79 12.51 -6.64 6.84
N GLN A 80 12.44 -5.37 7.26
CA GLN A 80 12.73 -4.92 8.62
C GLN A 80 11.62 -5.26 9.62
N ILE A 81 10.43 -5.66 9.15
CA ILE A 81 9.32 -6.06 10.01
C ILE A 81 9.67 -7.37 10.72
N LYS A 82 9.38 -7.45 12.02
CA LYS A 82 9.60 -8.63 12.83
C LYS A 82 8.86 -9.84 12.25
N GLY A 83 9.53 -10.97 12.13
CA GLY A 83 8.97 -12.18 11.54
C GLY A 83 9.03 -12.24 10.00
N ALA A 84 9.57 -11.20 9.34
CA ALA A 84 9.68 -11.19 7.88
C ALA A 84 10.63 -12.27 7.34
N ASP A 85 11.74 -12.53 8.04
CA ASP A 85 12.71 -13.55 7.62
C ASP A 85 12.12 -14.96 7.69
N GLU A 86 11.41 -15.26 8.78
CA GLU A 86 10.75 -16.55 9.00
C GLU A 86 9.61 -16.77 8.00
N LEU A 87 8.85 -15.72 7.68
CA LEU A 87 7.79 -15.78 6.67
C LEU A 87 8.37 -16.00 5.27
N LEU A 88 9.43 -15.28 4.89
CA LEU A 88 10.14 -15.44 3.62
C LEU A 88 10.77 -16.83 3.48
N ALA A 89 11.25 -17.41 4.60
CA ALA A 89 11.78 -18.78 4.63
C ALA A 89 10.69 -19.86 4.58
N GLY A 90 9.42 -19.51 4.71
CA GLY A 90 8.30 -20.45 4.78
C GLY A 90 8.24 -21.22 6.10
N GLU A 91 8.84 -20.68 7.16
CA GLU A 91 8.85 -21.29 8.51
C GLU A 91 7.58 -20.95 9.31
N THR A 92 6.84 -19.94 8.87
CA THR A 92 5.55 -19.47 9.43
C THR A 92 4.62 -18.99 8.33
N ASP A 93 3.32 -18.99 8.63
CA ASP A 93 2.27 -18.46 7.75
C ASP A 93 1.80 -17.06 8.22
N THR A 94 2.47 -16.46 9.21
CA THR A 94 2.05 -15.18 9.80
C THR A 94 3.23 -14.21 9.91
N LEU A 95 2.96 -12.92 9.68
CA LEU A 95 3.94 -11.85 9.87
C LEU A 95 3.81 -11.31 11.31
N GLU A 96 4.66 -11.82 12.21
CA GLU A 96 4.58 -11.56 13.65
C GLU A 96 4.55 -10.06 14.01
N GLY A 97 5.28 -9.23 13.26
CA GLY A 97 5.42 -7.80 13.53
C GLY A 97 4.25 -6.95 13.05
N VAL A 98 3.16 -7.52 12.52
CA VAL A 98 1.99 -6.77 12.07
C VAL A 98 0.78 -7.16 12.89
N GLU A 99 0.17 -6.20 13.58
CA GLU A 99 -1.00 -6.38 14.43
C GLU A 99 -2.11 -5.41 14.02
N VAL A 100 -3.24 -5.93 13.60
CA VAL A 100 -4.48 -5.17 13.39
C VAL A 100 -5.11 -4.94 14.76
N VAL A 101 -5.09 -3.69 15.22
CA VAL A 101 -5.63 -3.30 16.54
C VAL A 101 -7.14 -3.09 16.45
N ASP A 102 -7.57 -2.39 15.40
CA ASP A 102 -8.97 -2.19 14.99
C ASP A 102 -9.01 -1.86 13.50
N ASP A 103 -10.21 -1.63 12.93
CA ASP A 103 -10.41 -1.37 11.50
C ASP A 103 -9.55 -0.23 10.95
N TYR A 104 -9.13 0.73 11.78
CA TYR A 104 -8.40 1.92 11.38
C TYR A 104 -7.11 2.16 12.17
N THR A 105 -6.66 1.14 12.89
CA THR A 105 -5.39 1.20 13.65
C THR A 105 -4.59 -0.07 13.41
N ILE A 106 -3.38 0.11 12.89
CA ILE A 106 -2.43 -1.00 12.67
C ILE A 106 -1.10 -0.68 13.33
N LYS A 107 -0.54 -1.68 14.03
CA LYS A 107 0.78 -1.59 14.65
C LYS A 107 1.78 -2.46 13.88
N VAL A 108 2.94 -1.87 13.61
CA VAL A 108 4.06 -2.54 12.96
C VAL A 108 5.26 -2.52 13.89
N THR A 109 5.79 -3.69 14.20
CA THR A 109 6.98 -3.88 15.03
C THR A 109 8.17 -4.29 14.16
N LEU A 110 9.29 -3.59 14.29
CA LEU A 110 10.52 -3.88 13.55
C LEU A 110 11.42 -4.85 14.33
N LYS A 111 12.32 -5.54 13.62
CA LYS A 111 13.38 -6.39 14.19
C LYS A 111 14.39 -5.58 15.00
N GLU A 112 14.74 -4.41 14.50
CA GLU A 112 15.66 -3.46 15.09
C GLU A 112 15.25 -2.03 14.73
N PRO A 113 15.68 -1.00 15.49
CA PRO A 113 15.33 0.38 15.17
C PRO A 113 15.87 0.78 13.78
N PHE A 114 14.97 1.21 12.88
CA PHE A 114 15.33 1.60 11.53
C PHE A 114 14.69 2.94 11.16
N ALA A 115 15.46 4.01 11.23
CA ALA A 115 14.99 5.37 10.94
C ALA A 115 14.50 5.56 9.49
N GLY A 116 14.90 4.68 8.55
CA GLY A 116 14.48 4.69 7.16
C GLY A 116 13.12 4.04 6.90
N PHE A 117 12.47 3.42 7.88
CA PHE A 117 11.27 2.59 7.67
C PHE A 117 10.13 3.36 6.97
N LEU A 118 9.80 4.56 7.42
CA LEU A 118 8.77 5.37 6.77
C LEU A 118 9.12 5.72 5.32
N ALA A 119 10.40 5.97 5.02
CA ALA A 119 10.84 6.21 3.65
C ALA A 119 10.73 4.94 2.80
N SER A 120 11.04 3.77 3.35
CA SER A 120 10.88 2.48 2.66
C SER A 120 9.43 2.22 2.27
N ILE A 121 8.49 2.37 3.21
CA ILE A 121 7.06 2.13 2.95
C ILE A 121 6.37 3.23 2.14
N SER A 122 7.04 4.37 1.90
CA SER A 122 6.58 5.39 0.94
C SER A 122 6.88 5.03 -0.51
N SER A 123 7.64 3.95 -0.75
CA SER A 123 7.95 3.45 -2.09
C SER A 123 6.67 3.02 -2.83
N PRO A 124 6.58 3.27 -4.17
CA PRO A 124 5.49 2.74 -4.98
C PRO A 124 5.36 1.22 -4.94
N GLY A 125 6.45 0.53 -4.58
CA GLY A 125 6.47 -0.92 -4.38
C GLY A 125 5.65 -1.39 -3.17
N VAL A 126 5.30 -0.47 -2.24
CA VAL A 126 4.50 -0.75 -1.04
C VAL A 126 3.11 -0.10 -1.16
N SER A 127 2.51 -0.19 -2.34
CA SER A 127 1.12 0.22 -2.57
C SER A 127 0.14 -0.71 -1.87
N ILE A 128 -0.90 -0.15 -1.26
CA ILE A 128 -1.89 -0.94 -0.52
C ILE A 128 -2.94 -1.51 -1.48
N TYR A 129 -3.28 -2.78 -1.29
CA TYR A 129 -4.20 -3.56 -2.10
C TYR A 129 -5.50 -3.83 -1.32
N ASP A 130 -6.62 -3.88 -2.03
CA ASP A 130 -7.87 -4.46 -1.52
C ASP A 130 -7.66 -5.96 -1.30
N SER A 131 -7.72 -6.40 -0.06
CA SER A 131 -7.43 -7.77 0.36
C SER A 131 -8.38 -8.76 -0.29
N GLU A 132 -9.68 -8.49 -0.23
CA GLU A 132 -10.74 -9.35 -0.77
C GLU A 132 -10.66 -9.44 -2.31
N ALA A 133 -10.57 -8.29 -2.99
CA ALA A 133 -10.50 -8.25 -4.44
C ALA A 133 -9.20 -8.86 -4.98
N THR A 134 -8.07 -8.62 -4.32
CA THR A 134 -6.78 -9.16 -4.76
C THR A 134 -6.70 -10.68 -4.57
N GLU A 135 -7.21 -11.19 -3.46
CA GLU A 135 -7.28 -12.64 -3.22
C GLU A 135 -8.21 -13.33 -4.23
N ALA A 136 -9.39 -12.75 -4.48
CA ALA A 136 -10.34 -13.28 -5.47
C ALA A 136 -9.78 -13.25 -6.90
N ALA A 137 -8.98 -12.22 -7.25
CA ALA A 137 -8.36 -12.08 -8.56
C ALA A 137 -7.24 -13.09 -8.83
N GLY A 138 -6.52 -13.52 -7.78
CA GLY A 138 -5.37 -14.41 -7.93
C GLY A 138 -4.36 -13.90 -8.95
N ASP A 139 -4.00 -14.73 -9.93
CA ASP A 139 -3.03 -14.41 -10.99
C ASP A 139 -3.50 -13.32 -11.96
N GLN A 140 -4.79 -12.95 -11.94
CA GLN A 140 -5.33 -11.88 -12.79
C GLN A 140 -5.07 -10.48 -12.22
N PHE A 141 -4.73 -10.37 -10.92
CA PHE A 141 -4.39 -9.11 -10.30
C PHE A 141 -3.19 -8.44 -11.01
N GLY A 142 -3.33 -7.18 -11.37
CA GLY A 142 -2.32 -6.43 -12.13
C GLY A 142 -2.35 -6.67 -13.66
N MET A 143 -3.12 -7.66 -14.14
CA MET A 143 -3.25 -8.03 -15.54
C MET A 143 -4.63 -7.67 -16.10
N ASP A 144 -5.69 -7.93 -15.35
CA ASP A 144 -7.06 -7.64 -15.73
C ASP A 144 -7.54 -6.34 -15.07
N PRO A 145 -7.93 -5.32 -15.87
CA PRO A 145 -8.49 -4.07 -15.34
C PRO A 145 -9.70 -4.26 -14.42
N ALA A 146 -10.54 -5.26 -14.70
CA ALA A 146 -11.77 -5.48 -13.95
C ALA A 146 -11.53 -5.90 -12.49
N VAL A 147 -10.36 -6.47 -12.19
CA VAL A 147 -10.02 -6.99 -10.84
C VAL A 147 -8.78 -6.31 -10.23
N THR A 148 -8.19 -5.34 -10.94
CA THR A 148 -7.05 -4.57 -10.44
C THR A 148 -7.55 -3.24 -9.91
N VAL A 149 -7.89 -3.21 -8.63
CA VAL A 149 -8.49 -2.05 -7.95
C VAL A 149 -7.54 -1.48 -6.91
N GLY A 150 -7.56 -0.18 -6.74
CA GLY A 150 -6.80 0.57 -5.74
C GLY A 150 -7.63 1.70 -5.17
N THR A 151 -7.01 2.56 -4.38
CA THR A 151 -7.62 3.75 -3.78
C THR A 151 -7.28 5.04 -4.51
N GLY A 152 -6.48 4.95 -5.58
CA GLY A 152 -5.83 6.08 -6.21
C GLY A 152 -6.72 6.98 -7.07
N PRO A 153 -6.15 8.08 -7.64
CA PRO A 153 -6.90 9.08 -8.39
C PRO A 153 -7.42 8.61 -9.76
N PHE A 154 -6.97 7.45 -10.23
CA PHE A 154 -7.40 6.87 -11.50
C PHE A 154 -7.69 5.38 -11.35
N GLU A 155 -8.70 4.92 -12.07
CA GLU A 155 -9.09 3.54 -12.20
C GLU A 155 -8.43 2.90 -13.42
N PHE A 156 -8.08 1.62 -13.34
CA PHE A 156 -7.57 0.85 -14.45
C PHE A 156 -8.71 0.47 -15.39
N SER A 157 -8.76 1.09 -16.57
CA SER A 157 -9.89 0.96 -17.52
C SER A 157 -9.65 -0.11 -18.58
N SER A 158 -8.48 -0.09 -19.23
CA SER A 158 -8.13 -1.10 -20.22
C SER A 158 -6.62 -1.21 -20.44
N TRP A 159 -6.18 -2.40 -20.87
CA TRP A 159 -4.79 -2.65 -21.25
C TRP A 159 -4.73 -3.45 -22.55
N SER A 160 -4.06 -2.87 -23.53
CA SER A 160 -3.71 -3.53 -24.80
C SER A 160 -2.20 -3.75 -24.80
N PHE A 161 -1.77 -5.00 -24.61
CA PHE A 161 -0.37 -5.36 -24.46
C PHE A 161 0.50 -4.80 -25.60
N ASN A 162 1.65 -4.20 -25.27
CA ASN A 162 2.56 -3.51 -26.18
C ASN A 162 1.93 -2.35 -26.98
N ASN A 163 0.78 -1.84 -26.60
CA ASN A 163 0.12 -0.74 -27.30
C ASN A 163 -0.23 0.41 -26.35
N GLN A 164 -1.19 0.20 -25.46
CA GLN A 164 -1.61 1.25 -24.53
C GLN A 164 -2.21 0.69 -23.24
N LEU A 165 -2.08 1.46 -22.19
CA LEU A 165 -2.79 1.31 -20.92
C LEU A 165 -3.66 2.57 -20.74
N VAL A 166 -4.95 2.38 -20.48
CA VAL A 166 -5.91 3.47 -20.29
C VAL A 166 -6.37 3.49 -18.85
N LEU A 167 -6.26 4.65 -18.24
CA LEU A 167 -6.78 4.95 -16.91
C LEU A 167 -7.89 5.98 -17.04
N THR A 168 -8.98 5.80 -16.31
CA THR A 168 -10.07 6.77 -16.17
C THR A 168 -10.02 7.41 -14.79
N ARG A 169 -10.50 8.64 -14.68
CA ARG A 169 -10.50 9.36 -13.41
C ARG A 169 -11.43 8.68 -12.41
N ASN A 170 -10.93 8.49 -11.17
CA ASN A 170 -11.74 8.17 -10.01
C ASN A 170 -12.44 9.45 -9.53
N GLU A 171 -13.77 9.52 -9.72
CA GLU A 171 -14.55 10.70 -9.32
C GLU A 171 -14.67 10.82 -7.80
N ASP A 172 -14.58 9.70 -7.08
CA ASP A 172 -14.72 9.60 -5.62
C ASP A 172 -13.37 9.55 -4.88
N TYR A 173 -12.28 9.99 -5.57
CA TYR A 173 -10.95 9.97 -4.96
C TYR A 173 -10.91 10.78 -3.66
N TRP A 174 -10.45 10.17 -2.58
CA TRP A 174 -10.47 10.75 -1.24
C TRP A 174 -9.66 12.04 -1.06
N LYS A 175 -8.65 12.31 -1.91
CA LYS A 175 -7.95 13.61 -1.99
C LYS A 175 -8.64 14.61 -2.93
N GLY A 176 -9.79 14.26 -3.51
CA GLY A 176 -10.49 15.02 -4.54
C GLY A 176 -10.14 14.54 -5.95
N ALA A 177 -11.15 14.51 -6.82
CA ALA A 177 -11.01 14.04 -8.19
C ALA A 177 -9.93 14.85 -8.96
N SER A 178 -9.15 14.14 -9.78
CA SER A 178 -8.15 14.76 -10.66
C SER A 178 -8.79 15.76 -11.64
N GLY A 179 -8.08 16.84 -11.98
CA GLY A 179 -8.48 17.75 -13.07
C GLY A 179 -8.43 17.11 -14.47
N LEU A 180 -7.76 15.93 -14.62
CA LEU A 180 -7.67 15.21 -15.86
C LEU A 180 -8.75 14.12 -15.93
N PRO A 181 -9.45 13.92 -17.07
CA PRO A 181 -10.48 12.90 -17.20
C PRO A 181 -9.93 11.47 -17.28
N GLY A 182 -8.65 11.33 -17.59
CA GLY A 182 -7.96 10.05 -17.72
C GLY A 182 -6.53 10.21 -18.19
N VAL A 183 -5.81 9.09 -18.27
CA VAL A 183 -4.42 9.01 -18.72
C VAL A 183 -4.30 7.84 -19.69
N VAL A 184 -3.55 8.04 -20.77
CA VAL A 184 -3.16 6.97 -21.73
C VAL A 184 -1.64 6.89 -21.70
N ILE A 185 -1.12 5.68 -21.47
CA ILE A 185 0.31 5.37 -21.38
C ILE A 185 0.67 4.36 -22.45
#